data_6e88d2eb99242235edd09d1ce35f25ea
#
_entry.id   6e88d2eb99242235edd09d1ce35f25ea
#
_cell.length_a   1.000
_cell.length_b   1.000
_cell.length_c   1.000
_cell.angle_alpha   90.00
_cell.angle_beta   90.00
_cell.angle_gamma   90.00
#
_symmetry.space_group_name_H-M   'P 1'
#
loop_
_entity.id
_entity.type
_entity.pdbx_description
1 polymer ?
#
loop_
_entity_poly.entity_id
_entity_poly.type
_entity_poly.pdbx_seq_one_letter_code
_entity_poly.pdbx_strand_id
1 'polypeptide(L)'
;CLYGPATNLAHAGSIIFHSECQVRYATACIQALLENGVRAMDCKPEVYEDYTRRLIAELETLVWSHPAADSWYRNRAGRVVTTSPWRLADYWRWTRTPDLTDYTLTR
;
A
#
# COMPACT_ATOMS: atom_id res chain seq x y z
N CYS A 1 7.85 5.05 -1.46
CA CYS A 1 8.90 4.63 -0.54
C CYS A 1 8.55 3.30 0.12
N LEU A 2 9.59 2.52 0.43
CA LEU A 2 9.40 1.25 1.16
C LEU A 2 8.95 1.55 2.59
N TYR A 3 8.10 0.68 3.13
CA TYR A 3 7.54 0.82 4.48
C TYR A 3 6.76 2.11 4.72
N GLY A 4 6.05 2.57 3.71
CA GLY A 4 5.09 3.66 3.85
C GLY A 4 3.91 3.29 4.77
N PRO A 5 2.91 4.17 4.90
CA PRO A 5 1.71 3.90 5.70
C PRO A 5 1.05 2.57 5.33
N ALA A 6 0.51 1.88 6.34
CA ALA A 6 -0.21 0.61 6.17
C ALA A 6 0.57 -0.52 5.46
N THR A 7 1.87 -0.55 5.62
CA THR A 7 2.75 -1.59 5.04
C THR A 7 3.47 -2.45 6.07
N ASN A 8 3.31 -2.16 7.36
CA ASN A 8 3.87 -2.98 8.42
C ASN A 8 3.04 -4.27 8.63
N LEU A 9 3.72 -5.38 8.83
CA LEU A 9 3.09 -6.67 9.15
C LEU A 9 3.08 -6.89 10.66
N ALA A 10 1.93 -6.69 11.27
CA ALA A 10 1.71 -6.98 12.69
C ALA A 10 1.13 -8.38 12.94
N HIS A 11 0.90 -9.16 11.90
CA HIS A 11 0.37 -10.51 11.93
C HIS A 11 1.23 -11.46 11.10
N ALA A 12 0.79 -12.67 10.86
CA ALA A 12 1.56 -13.69 10.16
C ALA A 12 2.09 -13.23 8.79
N GLY A 13 3.37 -13.51 8.52
CA GLY A 13 4.02 -13.22 7.25
C GLY A 13 5.43 -12.68 7.39
N SER A 14 6.07 -12.41 6.25
CA SER A 14 7.43 -11.91 6.19
C SER A 14 7.45 -10.47 5.71
N ILE A 15 8.01 -9.57 6.51
CA ILE A 15 8.26 -8.18 6.11
C ILE A 15 9.24 -8.11 4.93
N ILE A 16 10.15 -9.07 4.82
CA ILE A 16 11.09 -9.16 3.69
C ILE A 16 10.32 -9.43 2.41
N PHE A 17 9.36 -10.35 2.42
CA PHE A 17 8.49 -10.60 1.27
C PHE A 17 7.72 -9.33 0.85
N HIS A 18 7.21 -8.58 1.82
CA HIS A 18 6.56 -7.28 1.56
C HIS A 18 7.49 -6.29 0.87
N SER A 19 8.74 -6.22 1.35
CA SER A 19 9.78 -5.38 0.75
C SER A 19 10.12 -5.79 -0.67
N GLU A 20 10.25 -7.09 -0.93
CA GLU A 20 10.50 -7.62 -2.28
C GLU A 20 9.36 -7.28 -3.24
N CYS A 21 8.10 -7.35 -2.79
CA CYS A 21 6.95 -6.92 -3.56
C CYS A 21 7.04 -5.43 -3.91
N GLN A 22 7.40 -4.59 -2.94
CA GLN A 22 7.52 -3.13 -3.13
C GLN A 22 8.66 -2.77 -4.08
N VAL A 23 9.82 -3.40 -3.92
CA VAL A 23 10.97 -3.17 -4.83
C VAL A 23 10.63 -3.60 -6.25
N ARG A 24 10.02 -4.76 -6.42
CA ARG A 24 9.56 -5.23 -7.73
C ARG A 24 8.60 -4.25 -8.37
N TYR A 25 7.61 -3.76 -7.62
CA TYR A 25 6.63 -2.80 -8.12
C TYR A 25 7.29 -1.47 -8.53
N ALA A 26 8.16 -0.92 -7.69
CA ALA A 26 8.91 0.29 -7.99
C ALA A 26 9.77 0.14 -9.24
N THR A 27 10.45 -1.01 -9.39
CA THR A 27 11.25 -1.31 -10.58
C THR A 27 10.37 -1.39 -11.84
N ALA A 28 9.20 -2.03 -11.74
CA ALA A 28 8.27 -2.11 -12.87
C ALA A 28 7.69 -0.73 -13.24
N CYS A 29 7.45 0.15 -12.26
CA CYS A 29 7.06 1.54 -12.53
C CYS A 29 8.18 2.29 -13.29
N ILE A 30 9.43 2.18 -12.86
CA ILE A 30 10.56 2.82 -13.52
C ILE A 30 10.71 2.28 -14.97
N GLN A 31 10.60 0.99 -15.16
CA GLN A 31 10.64 0.38 -16.48
C GLN A 31 9.51 0.92 -17.37
N ALA A 32 8.30 1.00 -16.86
CA ALA A 32 7.16 1.54 -17.60
C ALA A 32 7.36 3.01 -18.01
N LEU A 33 7.97 3.83 -17.14
CA LEU A 33 8.34 5.21 -17.50
C LEU A 33 9.30 5.26 -18.69
N LEU A 34 10.35 4.45 -18.65
CA LEU A 34 11.37 4.40 -19.70
C LEU A 34 10.80 3.89 -21.03
N GLU A 35 10.03 2.81 -21.00
CA GLU A 35 9.45 2.19 -22.20
C GLU A 35 8.43 3.10 -22.90
N ASN A 36 7.70 3.93 -22.12
CA ASN A 36 6.69 4.83 -22.67
C ASN A 36 7.19 6.27 -22.92
N GLY A 37 8.47 6.55 -22.68
CA GLY A 37 9.04 7.89 -22.84
C GLY A 37 8.36 8.92 -21.92
N VAL A 38 7.99 8.51 -20.71
CA VAL A 38 7.27 9.32 -19.72
C VAL A 38 8.26 9.77 -18.65
N ARG A 39 8.17 11.02 -18.23
CA ARG A 39 9.08 11.64 -17.23
C ARG A 39 8.63 11.42 -15.80
N ALA A 40 7.32 11.36 -15.57
CA ALA A 40 6.74 11.18 -14.24
C ALA A 40 5.41 10.45 -14.32
N MET A 41 5.10 9.72 -13.26
CA MET A 41 3.79 9.12 -13.01
C MET A 41 3.34 9.51 -11.60
N ASP A 42 2.08 9.92 -11.47
CA ASP A 42 1.48 10.29 -10.20
C ASP A 42 0.16 9.56 -10.03
N CYS A 43 -0.08 9.02 -8.85
CA CYS A 43 -1.32 8.27 -8.58
C CYS A 43 -2.52 9.21 -8.68
N LYS A 44 -3.54 8.81 -9.42
CA LYS A 44 -4.77 9.58 -9.54
C LYS A 44 -5.48 9.70 -8.18
N PRO A 45 -6.00 10.90 -7.83
CA PRO A 45 -6.67 11.12 -6.55
C PRO A 45 -7.80 10.12 -6.28
N GLU A 46 -8.63 9.83 -7.28
CA GLU A 46 -9.75 8.91 -7.16
C GLU A 46 -9.31 7.47 -6.86
N VAL A 47 -8.17 7.04 -7.40
CA VAL A 47 -7.59 5.70 -7.12
C VAL A 47 -7.07 5.64 -5.69
N TYR A 48 -6.36 6.69 -5.26
CA TYR A 48 -5.87 6.82 -3.90
C TYR A 48 -7.01 6.84 -2.88
N GLU A 49 -8.07 7.60 -3.15
CA GLU A 49 -9.23 7.72 -2.26
C GLU A 49 -9.98 6.38 -2.15
N ASP A 50 -10.19 5.67 -3.26
CA ASP A 50 -10.83 4.36 -3.26
C ASP A 50 -10.02 3.34 -2.47
N TYR A 51 -8.72 3.28 -2.70
CA TYR A 51 -7.83 2.39 -1.95
C TYR A 51 -7.85 2.72 -0.46
N THR A 52 -7.76 4.01 -0.10
CA THR A 52 -7.76 4.46 1.30
C THR A 52 -9.07 4.11 2.00
N ARG A 53 -10.20 4.27 1.34
CA ARG A 53 -11.51 3.89 1.90
C ARG A 53 -11.57 2.40 2.20
N ARG A 54 -11.15 1.54 1.27
CA ARG A 54 -11.09 0.08 1.47
C ARG A 54 -10.12 -0.29 2.58
N LEU A 55 -8.96 0.34 2.61
CA LEU A 55 -7.94 0.14 3.64
C LEU A 55 -8.50 0.44 5.05
N ILE A 56 -9.18 1.56 5.22
CA ILE A 56 -9.77 1.95 6.51
C ILE A 56 -10.83 0.92 6.94
N ALA A 57 -11.71 0.52 6.03
CA ALA A 57 -12.75 -0.47 6.31
C ALA A 57 -12.17 -1.82 6.77
N GLU A 58 -11.11 -2.29 6.12
CA GLU A 58 -10.43 -3.53 6.54
C GLU A 58 -9.70 -3.38 7.87
N LEU A 59 -9.04 -2.25 8.12
CA LEU A 59 -8.36 -1.99 9.40
C LEU A 59 -9.32 -1.97 10.57
N GLU A 60 -10.56 -1.51 10.38
CA GLU A 60 -11.58 -1.49 11.42
C GLU A 60 -12.00 -2.91 11.87
N THR A 61 -11.82 -3.92 11.04
CA THR A 61 -12.11 -5.32 11.39
C THR A 61 -11.03 -5.98 12.25
N LEU A 62 -9.86 -5.37 12.35
CA LEU A 62 -8.72 -5.95 13.04
C LEU A 62 -8.72 -5.65 14.55
N VAL A 63 -8.15 -6.55 15.32
CA VAL A 63 -7.99 -6.42 16.77
C VAL A 63 -7.31 -5.11 17.20
N TRP A 64 -6.41 -4.58 16.36
CA TRP A 64 -5.70 -3.32 16.62
C TRP A 64 -6.61 -2.10 16.65
N SER A 65 -7.78 -2.19 16.03
CA SER A 65 -8.79 -1.13 16.01
C SER A 65 -9.83 -1.28 17.12
N HIS A 66 -9.80 -2.38 17.88
CA HIS A 66 -10.74 -2.62 18.96
C HIS A 66 -10.59 -1.54 20.06
N PRO A 67 -11.69 -0.93 20.56
CA PRO A 67 -11.63 0.17 21.53
C PRO A 67 -10.88 -0.15 22.82
N ALA A 68 -10.94 -1.42 23.27
CA ALA A 68 -10.24 -1.88 24.47
C ALA A 68 -8.74 -2.21 24.25
N ALA A 69 -8.25 -2.15 23.00
CA ALA A 69 -6.85 -2.38 22.68
C ALA A 69 -6.11 -1.05 22.72
N ASP A 70 -5.27 -0.83 23.72
CA ASP A 70 -4.28 0.26 23.68
C ASP A 70 -3.11 -0.20 22.81
N SER A 71 -3.01 0.40 21.62
CA SER A 71 -2.06 -0.03 20.60
C SER A 71 -1.23 1.14 20.12
N TRP A 72 0.09 0.97 20.13
CA TRP A 72 1.03 1.94 19.57
C TRP A 72 0.94 2.07 18.04
N TYR A 73 0.19 1.19 17.37
CA TYR A 73 -0.14 1.32 15.94
C TYR A 73 -1.14 2.43 15.63
N ARG A 74 -1.78 3.00 16.66
CA ARG A 74 -2.73 4.11 16.52
C ARG A 74 -2.04 5.46 16.53
N ASN A 75 -2.52 6.34 15.68
CA ASN A 75 -2.13 7.75 15.74
C ASN A 75 -2.92 8.49 16.84
N ARG A 76 -2.63 9.78 17.03
CA ARG A 76 -3.31 10.63 18.01
C ARG A 76 -4.83 10.74 17.80
N ALA A 77 -5.32 10.50 16.58
CA ALA A 77 -6.75 10.47 16.27
C ALA A 77 -7.38 9.08 16.50
N GLY A 78 -6.65 8.14 17.09
CA GLY A 78 -7.13 6.78 17.40
C GLY A 78 -7.20 5.84 16.21
N ARG A 79 -6.69 6.23 15.03
CA ARG A 79 -6.72 5.41 13.82
C ARG A 79 -5.45 4.56 13.71
N VAL A 80 -5.61 3.28 13.36
CA VAL A 80 -4.48 2.41 12.96
C VAL A 80 -3.98 2.86 11.60
N VAL A 81 -2.70 3.20 11.49
CA VAL A 81 -2.11 3.79 10.28
C VAL A 81 -0.88 3.08 9.75
N THR A 82 -0.32 2.16 10.53
CA THR A 82 0.96 1.52 10.17
C THR A 82 0.80 0.11 9.62
N THR A 83 -0.22 -0.61 10.09
CA THR A 83 -0.40 -2.04 9.83
C THR A 83 -1.12 -2.29 8.52
N SER A 84 -0.61 -3.25 7.74
CA SER A 84 -1.29 -3.75 6.55
C SER A 84 -2.37 -4.76 6.95
N PRO A 85 -3.63 -4.60 6.53
CA PRO A 85 -4.68 -5.57 6.78
C PRO A 85 -4.70 -6.70 5.73
N TRP A 86 -3.96 -6.52 4.64
CA TRP A 86 -4.08 -7.36 3.45
C TRP A 86 -3.37 -8.70 3.61
N ARG A 87 -3.94 -9.74 3.02
CA ARG A 87 -3.23 -11.02 2.89
C ARG A 87 -2.04 -10.86 1.95
N LEU A 88 -0.92 -11.50 2.27
CA LEU A 88 0.29 -11.41 1.46
C LEU A 88 0.09 -11.83 0.00
N ALA A 89 -0.76 -12.83 -0.25
CA ALA A 89 -1.08 -13.28 -1.60
C ALA A 89 -1.79 -12.20 -2.44
N ASP A 90 -2.68 -11.42 -1.82
CA ASP A 90 -3.38 -10.34 -2.50
C ASP A 90 -2.43 -9.15 -2.74
N TYR A 91 -1.63 -8.79 -1.74
CA TYR A 91 -0.59 -7.78 -1.88
C TYR A 91 0.40 -8.13 -3.00
N TRP A 92 0.84 -9.37 -3.08
CA TRP A 92 1.72 -9.87 -4.14
C TRP A 92 1.08 -9.75 -5.53
N ARG A 93 -0.22 -10.06 -5.67
CA ARG A 93 -0.94 -9.93 -6.94
C ARG A 93 -1.02 -8.48 -7.39
N TRP A 94 -1.39 -7.57 -6.48
CA TRP A 94 -1.55 -6.15 -6.81
C TRP A 94 -0.23 -5.46 -7.14
N THR A 95 0.86 -5.94 -6.56
CA THR A 95 2.21 -5.37 -6.79
C THR A 95 3.01 -6.08 -7.87
N ARG A 96 2.41 -6.94 -8.69
CA ARG A 96 3.12 -7.63 -9.78
C ARG A 96 3.53 -6.68 -10.89
N THR A 97 2.59 -5.88 -11.34
CA THR A 97 2.76 -4.92 -12.43
C THR A 97 1.92 -3.69 -12.15
N PRO A 98 2.41 -2.48 -12.45
CA PRO A 98 1.59 -1.28 -12.34
C PRO A 98 0.51 -1.28 -13.43
N ASP A 99 -0.70 -0.88 -13.06
CA ASP A 99 -1.72 -0.49 -14.02
C ASP A 99 -1.54 1.00 -14.33
N LEU A 100 -1.10 1.31 -15.54
CA LEU A 100 -0.82 2.69 -15.93
C LEU A 100 -2.09 3.56 -16.00
N THR A 101 -3.27 2.95 -16.03
CA THR A 101 -4.53 3.68 -15.98
C THR A 101 -4.81 4.30 -14.62
N ASP A 102 -4.16 3.81 -13.56
CA ASP A 102 -4.25 4.36 -12.20
C ASP A 102 -3.42 5.64 -12.00
N TYR A 103 -2.65 6.03 -13.01
CA TYR A 103 -1.70 7.13 -12.92
C TYR A 103 -1.95 8.23 -13.94
N THR A 104 -1.64 9.45 -13.54
CA THR A 104 -1.43 10.57 -14.45
C THR A 104 0.00 10.55 -14.93
N LEU A 105 0.20 10.44 -16.25
CA LEU A 105 1.51 10.35 -16.89
C LEU A 105 1.92 11.70 -17.47
N THR A 106 3.12 12.19 -17.10
CA THR A 106 3.70 13.43 -17.63
C THR A 106 4.84 13.11 -18.60
N ARG A 107 4.76 13.62 -19.79
CA ARG A 107 5.82 13.51 -20.85
C ARG A 107 6.83 14.63 -20.77
#